data_842b5c9eae94eddf6f67cbade24a7c59
#
_entry.id   842b5c9eae94eddf6f67cbade24a7c59
#
_cell.length_a   1.000
_cell.length_b   1.000
_cell.length_c   1.000
_cell.angle_alpha   90.00
_cell.angle_beta   90.00
_cell.angle_gamma   90.00
#
_symmetry.space_group_name_H-M   'P 1'
#
loop_
_entity.id
_entity.type
_entity.pdbx_description
1 polymer ?
#
loop_
_entity_poly.entity_id
_entity_poly.type
_entity_poly.pdbx_seq_one_letter_code
_entity_poly.pdbx_strand_id
1 'polypeptide(L)'
;MVCVGIDVAKDKHDCFIISSEGEILADVFTIPNNAEGFDTLLQAIRRSTRPEDKIKVGLEATGHYSYNILGFLLDKGLPTYVINPLHTNLYRKSLSLRKTKTDRVDARTIAAMLMSDVDLKSYTDTAYH
;
A
#
# COMPACT_ATOMS: atom_id res chain seq x y z
N MET A 1 -11.37 -3.63 9.45
CA MET A 1 -10.61 -2.83 8.48
C MET A 1 -9.50 -3.67 7.86
N VAL A 2 -9.26 -3.48 6.60
CA VAL A 2 -8.22 -4.20 5.86
C VAL A 2 -7.23 -3.20 5.28
N CYS A 3 -5.95 -3.46 5.46
CA CYS A 3 -4.89 -2.59 4.99
C CYS A 3 -4.09 -3.28 3.89
N VAL A 4 -3.89 -2.57 2.79
CA VAL A 4 -3.14 -3.06 1.64
C VAL A 4 -1.90 -2.19 1.46
N GLY A 5 -0.73 -2.79 1.57
CA GLY A 5 0.53 -2.10 1.33
C GLY A 5 1.07 -2.45 -0.04
N ILE A 6 1.54 -1.46 -0.77
CA ILE A 6 2.07 -1.65 -2.11
C ILE A 6 3.45 -1.01 -2.22
N ASP A 7 4.44 -1.84 -2.52
CA ASP A 7 5.80 -1.40 -2.82
C ASP A 7 5.90 -1.23 -4.33
N VAL A 8 5.91 0.01 -4.77
CA VAL A 8 5.85 0.37 -6.19
C VAL A 8 7.22 0.30 -6.82
N ALA A 9 7.30 -0.30 -8.00
CA ALA A 9 8.50 -0.32 -8.81
C ALA A 9 8.12 -0.12 -10.28
N LYS A 10 9.12 -0.01 -11.12
CA LYS A 10 8.90 0.34 -12.53
C LYS A 10 8.05 -0.70 -13.26
N ASP A 11 8.42 -1.97 -13.14
CA ASP A 11 7.82 -3.03 -13.95
C ASP A 11 6.84 -3.89 -13.19
N LYS A 12 6.92 -3.89 -11.86
CA LYS A 12 6.09 -4.73 -11.02
C LYS A 12 5.96 -4.12 -9.64
N HIS A 13 4.93 -4.52 -8.93
CA HIS A 13 4.67 -4.04 -7.57
C HIS A 13 4.52 -5.22 -6.63
N ASP A 14 5.05 -5.10 -5.42
CA ASP A 14 4.80 -6.07 -4.37
C ASP A 14 3.64 -5.58 -3.52
N CYS A 15 2.72 -6.49 -3.19
CA CYS A 15 1.51 -6.17 -2.46
C CYS A 15 1.40 -7.04 -1.22
N PHE A 16 0.78 -6.50 -0.17
CA PHE A 16 0.58 -7.22 1.08
C PHE A 16 -0.76 -6.80 1.67
N ILE A 17 -1.55 -7.77 2.12
CA ILE A 17 -2.89 -7.50 2.67
C ILE A 17 -2.98 -8.07 4.07
N ILE A 18 -3.35 -7.20 5.02
CA ILE A 18 -3.45 -7.57 6.44
C ILE A 18 -4.66 -6.91 7.05
N SER A 19 -5.31 -7.59 7.99
CA SER A 19 -6.41 -6.99 8.73
C SER A 19 -5.86 -6.09 9.84
N SER A 20 -6.70 -5.16 10.30
CA SER A 20 -6.32 -4.28 11.41
C SER A 20 -6.10 -5.04 12.72
N GLU A 21 -6.51 -6.30 12.77
CA GLU A 21 -6.28 -7.16 13.91
C GLU A 21 -4.96 -7.91 13.84
N GLY A 22 -4.20 -7.71 12.76
CA GLY A 22 -2.91 -8.34 12.59
C GLY A 22 -2.92 -9.65 11.83
N GLU A 23 -4.07 -10.06 11.32
CA GLU A 23 -4.17 -11.29 10.53
C GLU A 23 -3.71 -11.04 9.10
N ILE A 24 -2.74 -11.83 8.65
CA ILE A 24 -2.24 -11.73 7.27
C ILE A 24 -3.26 -12.40 6.35
N LEU A 25 -3.89 -11.60 5.51
CA LEU A 25 -4.90 -12.09 4.58
C LEU A 25 -4.30 -12.52 3.25
N ALA A 26 -3.25 -11.84 2.82
CA ALA A 26 -2.45 -12.25 1.65
C ALA A 26 -1.01 -11.83 1.90
N ASP A 27 -0.13 -12.81 2.03
CA ASP A 27 1.30 -12.52 2.18
C ASP A 27 1.84 -11.93 0.88
N VAL A 28 3.04 -11.39 0.93
CA VAL A 28 3.58 -10.62 -0.19
C VAL A 28 3.42 -11.36 -1.52
N PHE A 29 2.78 -10.70 -2.45
CA PHE A 29 2.62 -11.20 -3.81
C PHE A 29 2.97 -10.08 -4.79
N THR A 30 3.46 -10.46 -5.95
CA THR A 30 3.94 -9.52 -6.96
C THR A 30 2.98 -9.47 -8.14
N ILE A 31 2.68 -8.25 -8.58
CA ILE A 31 1.85 -8.04 -9.76
C ILE A 31 2.63 -7.21 -10.79
N PRO A 32 2.40 -7.44 -12.08
CA PRO A 32 2.99 -6.57 -13.11
C PRO A 32 2.37 -5.18 -13.09
N ASN A 33 3.11 -4.18 -13.53
CA ASN A 33 2.63 -2.81 -13.59
C ASN A 33 1.81 -2.59 -14.87
N ASN A 34 0.66 -3.23 -14.93
CA ASN A 34 -0.27 -3.15 -16.06
C ASN A 34 -1.69 -3.51 -15.61
N ALA A 35 -2.64 -3.41 -16.55
CA ALA A 35 -4.05 -3.64 -16.22
C ALA A 35 -4.30 -5.04 -15.66
N GLU A 36 -3.63 -6.06 -16.17
CA GLU A 36 -3.81 -7.42 -15.68
C GLU A 36 -3.34 -7.54 -14.22
N GLY A 37 -2.20 -6.94 -13.92
CA GLY A 37 -1.68 -6.93 -12.55
C GLY A 37 -2.61 -6.21 -11.61
N PHE A 38 -3.15 -5.08 -12.01
CA PHE A 38 -4.07 -4.30 -11.18
C PHE A 38 -5.36 -5.09 -10.93
N ASP A 39 -5.84 -5.81 -11.93
CA ASP A 39 -7.02 -6.66 -11.75
C ASP A 39 -6.72 -7.80 -10.77
N THR A 40 -5.53 -8.39 -10.85
CA THR A 40 -5.11 -9.42 -9.90
C THR A 40 -5.12 -8.88 -8.47
N LEU A 41 -4.61 -7.67 -8.28
CA LEU A 41 -4.65 -7.02 -6.97
C LEU A 41 -6.08 -6.80 -6.50
N LEU A 42 -6.94 -6.30 -7.37
CA LEU A 42 -8.34 -6.06 -7.02
C LEU A 42 -9.04 -7.35 -6.59
N GLN A 43 -8.81 -8.44 -7.33
CA GLN A 43 -9.39 -9.73 -6.98
C GLN A 43 -8.87 -10.22 -5.62
N ALA A 44 -7.57 -10.04 -5.34
CA ALA A 44 -7.00 -10.41 -4.05
C ALA A 44 -7.66 -9.61 -2.92
N ILE A 45 -7.85 -8.32 -3.12
CA ILE A 45 -8.52 -7.48 -2.13
C ILE A 45 -9.95 -7.96 -1.89
N ARG A 46 -10.68 -8.24 -2.95
CA ARG A 46 -12.06 -8.70 -2.84
C ARG A 46 -12.18 -10.04 -2.13
N ARG A 47 -11.24 -10.95 -2.38
CA ARG A 47 -11.22 -12.24 -1.68
C ARG A 47 -10.88 -12.10 -0.20
N SER A 48 -10.19 -11.04 0.16
CA SER A 48 -9.73 -10.80 1.53
C SER A 48 -10.70 -9.95 2.34
N THR A 49 -11.74 -9.41 1.73
CA THR A 49 -12.64 -8.46 2.37
C THR A 49 -14.10 -8.88 2.23
N ARG A 50 -14.92 -8.34 3.14
CA ARG A 50 -16.37 -8.46 3.08
C ARG A 50 -16.94 -7.12 2.62
N PRO A 51 -18.19 -7.08 2.14
CA PRO A 51 -18.77 -5.81 1.70
C PRO A 51 -18.77 -4.70 2.78
N GLU A 52 -18.85 -5.07 4.04
CA GLU A 52 -18.87 -4.11 5.15
C GLU A 52 -17.47 -3.66 5.58
N ASP A 53 -16.42 -4.30 5.11
CA ASP A 53 -15.06 -3.97 5.51
C ASP A 53 -14.61 -2.63 4.94
N LYS A 54 -13.94 -1.84 5.77
CA LYS A 54 -13.25 -0.66 5.31
C LYS A 54 -11.87 -1.07 4.82
N ILE A 55 -11.45 -0.49 3.71
CA ILE A 55 -10.18 -0.80 3.08
C ILE A 55 -9.33 0.45 3.04
N LYS A 56 -8.07 0.32 3.41
CA LYS A 56 -7.07 1.38 3.22
C LYS A 56 -5.96 0.82 2.35
N VAL A 57 -5.59 1.54 1.33
CA VAL A 57 -4.47 1.17 0.46
C VAL A 57 -3.38 2.21 0.63
N GLY A 58 -2.16 1.75 0.83
CA GLY A 58 -1.01 2.64 0.95
C GLY A 58 0.08 2.29 -0.04
N LEU A 59 0.71 3.30 -0.60
CA LEU A 59 1.88 3.13 -1.44
C LEU A 59 2.86 4.27 -1.19
N GLU A 60 4.13 4.00 -1.43
CA GLU A 60 5.14 5.02 -1.28
C GLU A 60 5.26 5.81 -2.57
N ALA A 61 5.39 7.14 -2.45
CA ALA A 61 5.54 8.01 -3.60
C ALA A 61 6.95 7.85 -4.19
N THR A 62 7.06 7.08 -5.26
CA THR A 62 8.32 6.81 -5.94
C THR A 62 8.24 7.26 -7.39
N GLY A 63 8.35 8.56 -7.61
CA GLY A 63 8.32 9.11 -8.95
C GLY A 63 7.02 8.79 -9.68
N HIS A 64 7.10 8.67 -11.00
CA HIS A 64 5.91 8.49 -11.83
C HIS A 64 5.44 7.04 -11.96
N TYR A 65 6.18 6.08 -11.43
CA TYR A 65 5.81 4.67 -11.57
C TYR A 65 4.53 4.32 -10.82
N SER A 66 4.15 5.13 -9.85
CA SER A 66 2.93 4.91 -9.07
C SER A 66 1.67 5.44 -9.74
N TYR A 67 1.79 6.26 -10.79
CA TYR A 67 0.64 6.95 -11.35
C TYR A 67 -0.42 6.01 -11.90
N ASN A 68 -0.01 4.97 -12.61
CA ASN A 68 -0.97 4.05 -13.22
C ASN A 68 -1.76 3.28 -12.16
N ILE A 69 -1.07 2.72 -11.17
CA ILE A 69 -1.76 1.97 -10.14
C ILE A 69 -2.59 2.90 -9.25
N LEU A 70 -2.10 4.10 -8.97
CA LEU A 70 -2.85 5.07 -8.19
C LEU A 70 -4.16 5.43 -8.89
N GLY A 71 -4.09 5.71 -10.20
CA GLY A 71 -5.28 5.99 -10.99
C GLY A 71 -6.28 4.85 -10.96
N PHE A 72 -5.80 3.62 -11.07
CA PHE A 72 -6.65 2.43 -10.99
C PHE A 72 -7.36 2.35 -9.63
N LEU A 73 -6.61 2.52 -8.55
CA LEU A 73 -7.17 2.42 -7.20
C LEU A 73 -8.23 3.48 -6.94
N LEU A 74 -7.96 4.71 -7.36
CA LEU A 74 -8.91 5.80 -7.20
C LEU A 74 -10.16 5.58 -8.05
N ASP A 75 -9.99 5.07 -9.26
CA ASP A 75 -11.10 4.76 -10.16
C ASP A 75 -12.03 3.70 -9.54
N LYS A 76 -11.48 2.78 -8.78
CA LYS A 76 -12.26 1.75 -8.10
C LYS A 76 -12.84 2.23 -6.76
N GLY A 77 -12.63 3.48 -6.41
CA GLY A 77 -13.18 4.05 -5.19
C GLY A 77 -12.47 3.58 -3.91
N LEU A 78 -11.24 3.09 -4.04
CA LEU A 78 -10.48 2.62 -2.88
C LEU A 78 -9.75 3.78 -2.22
N PRO A 79 -9.92 3.99 -0.91
CA PRO A 79 -9.17 5.03 -0.19
C PRO A 79 -7.68 4.72 -0.26
N THR A 80 -6.92 5.59 -0.90
CA THR A 80 -5.51 5.37 -1.18
C THR A 80 -4.68 6.46 -0.53
N TYR A 81 -3.64 6.07 0.20
CA TYR A 81 -2.74 6.96 0.91
C TYR A 81 -1.38 6.89 0.25
N VAL A 82 -0.89 8.02 -0.21
CA VAL A 82 0.45 8.12 -0.79
C VAL A 82 1.39 8.59 0.32
N ILE A 83 2.37 7.76 0.61
CA ILE A 83 3.27 7.96 1.76
C ILE A 83 4.58 8.54 1.27
N ASN A 84 5.03 9.61 1.92
CA ASN A 84 6.31 10.23 1.62
C ASN A 84 7.44 9.30 2.07
N PRO A 85 8.45 9.03 1.24
CA PRO A 85 9.60 8.20 1.63
C PRO A 85 10.27 8.63 2.92
N LEU A 86 10.26 9.92 3.22
CA LEU A 86 10.82 10.42 4.47
C LEU A 86 10.07 9.85 5.67
N HIS A 87 8.75 9.77 5.58
CA HIS A 87 7.93 9.22 6.66
C HIS A 87 8.19 7.73 6.86
N THR A 88 8.33 6.97 5.77
CA THR A 88 8.63 5.55 5.88
C THR A 88 9.99 5.32 6.52
N ASN A 89 10.97 6.15 6.20
CA ASN A 89 12.28 6.06 6.81
C ASN A 89 12.23 6.33 8.32
N LEU A 90 11.50 7.36 8.73
CA LEU A 90 11.36 7.70 10.14
C LEU A 90 10.63 6.60 10.90
N TYR A 91 9.57 6.06 10.31
CA TYR A 91 8.82 4.98 10.91
C TYR A 91 9.68 3.74 11.13
N ARG A 92 10.44 3.36 10.10
CA ARG A 92 11.31 2.20 10.17
C ARG A 92 12.40 2.37 11.23
N LYS A 93 12.96 3.56 11.34
CA LYS A 93 13.94 3.86 12.38
C LYS A 93 13.34 3.74 13.78
N SER A 94 12.08 4.10 13.95
CA SER A 94 11.44 4.01 15.25
C SER A 94 11.16 2.57 15.66
N LEU A 95 10.97 1.67 14.71
CA LEU A 95 10.69 0.28 14.97
C LEU A 95 11.93 -0.55 15.21
N SER A 96 13.04 -0.16 14.62
CA SER A 96 14.24 -0.97 14.61
C SER A 96 15.39 -0.24 15.28
N LEU A 97 15.89 -0.84 16.34
CA LEU A 97 17.12 -0.39 16.97
C LEU A 97 18.35 -0.86 16.19
N ARG A 98 18.13 -1.70 15.20
CA ARG A 98 19.19 -2.25 14.37
C ARG A 98 19.04 -1.76 12.96
N LYS A 99 20.14 -1.33 12.38
CA LYS A 99 20.16 -1.06 10.95
C LYS A 99 20.17 -2.40 10.23
N THR A 100 19.17 -2.61 9.39
CA THR A 100 19.18 -3.76 8.50
C THR A 100 20.02 -3.39 7.29
N LYS A 101 20.57 -4.39 6.65
CA LYS A 101 21.38 -4.17 5.45
C LYS A 101 20.57 -3.65 4.28
N THR A 102 19.27 -3.88 4.32
CA THR A 102 18.38 -3.41 3.27
C THR A 102 17.61 -2.22 3.79
N ASP A 103 17.80 -1.07 3.17
CA ASP A 103 17.05 0.14 3.50
C ASP A 103 15.72 0.19 2.78
N ARG A 104 15.35 -0.89 2.15
CA ARG A 104 14.15 -0.94 1.34
C ARG A 104 12.90 -1.01 2.22
N VAL A 105 11.98 -0.11 1.93
CA VAL A 105 10.65 -0.17 2.52
C VAL A 105 9.83 -1.12 1.66
N ASP A 106 9.32 -2.17 2.27
CA ASP A 106 8.54 -3.16 1.54
C ASP A 106 7.03 -2.99 1.81
N ALA A 107 6.24 -3.80 1.12
CA ALA A 107 4.79 -3.73 1.23
C ALA A 107 4.30 -3.97 2.66
N ARG A 108 4.99 -4.81 3.43
CA ARG A 108 4.63 -5.07 4.83
C ARG A 108 4.78 -3.84 5.68
N THR A 109 5.87 -3.10 5.49
CA THR A 109 6.11 -1.86 6.23
C THR A 109 5.05 -0.83 5.92
N ILE A 110 4.70 -0.69 4.64
CA ILE A 110 3.66 0.24 4.23
C ILE A 110 2.32 -0.11 4.86
N ALA A 111 1.96 -1.40 4.86
CA ALA A 111 0.72 -1.84 5.48
C ALA A 111 0.73 -1.57 7.00
N ALA A 112 1.86 -1.79 7.65
CA ALA A 112 1.99 -1.52 9.09
C ALA A 112 1.80 -0.04 9.40
N MET A 113 2.27 0.84 8.53
CA MET A 113 2.05 2.29 8.70
C MET A 113 0.58 2.65 8.59
N LEU A 114 -0.16 1.97 7.74
CA LEU A 114 -1.61 2.21 7.64
C LEU A 114 -2.35 1.75 8.89
N MET A 115 -1.85 0.72 9.55
CA MET A 115 -2.46 0.21 10.77
C MET A 115 -2.14 1.06 11.99
N SER A 116 -0.95 1.65 12.03
CA SER A 116 -0.60 2.55 13.11
C SER A 116 -1.26 3.89 12.83
N ASP A 117 -1.85 4.53 13.78
CA ASP A 117 -2.55 5.80 13.62
C ASP A 117 -1.63 6.95 13.19
N VAL A 118 -0.76 6.70 12.23
CA VAL A 118 0.03 7.76 11.63
C VAL A 118 -0.93 8.65 10.85
N ASP A 119 -0.80 9.95 11.02
CA ASP A 119 -1.66 10.92 10.36
C ASP A 119 -1.33 10.99 8.87
N LEU A 120 -1.97 10.10 8.11
CA LEU A 120 -1.78 10.02 6.67
C LEU A 120 -3.00 10.61 5.98
N LYS A 121 -2.74 11.43 4.96
CA LYS A 121 -3.82 12.01 4.18
C LYS A 121 -4.21 11.08 3.05
N SER A 122 -5.50 10.83 2.93
CA SER A 122 -6.04 10.09 1.82
C SER A 122 -5.84 10.88 0.53
N TYR A 123 -5.39 10.19 -0.51
CA TYR A 123 -5.25 10.77 -1.83
C TYR A 123 -6.59 10.66 -2.54
N THR A 124 -7.16 11.80 -2.93
CA THR A 124 -8.46 11.82 -3.60
C THR A 124 -8.35 12.63 -4.89
N ASP A 125 -9.37 12.54 -5.75
CA ASP A 125 -9.39 13.28 -7.00
C ASP A 125 -9.23 14.78 -6.79
N THR A 126 -9.79 15.30 -5.70
CA THR A 126 -9.69 16.71 -5.40
C THR A 126 -8.27 17.13 -5.00
N ALA A 127 -7.43 16.21 -4.62
CA ALA A 127 -6.05 16.50 -4.24
C ALA A 127 -5.13 16.71 -5.44
N TYR A 128 -5.63 16.46 -6.62
CA TYR A 128 -4.87 16.66 -7.85
C TYR A 128 -4.81 18.10 -8.34
N HIS A 129 -5.55 18.97 -7.77
CA HIS A 129 -5.65 20.35 -8.25
C HIS A 129 -4.51 21.24 -7.81
#